data_07051539bfc5fdb8779aa731417bb08c
#
_entry.id   07051539bfc5fdb8779aa731417bb08c
#
_cell.length_a   1.000
_cell.length_b   1.000
_cell.length_c   1.000
_cell.angle_alpha   90.00
_cell.angle_beta   90.00
_cell.angle_gamma   90.00
#
_symmetry.space_group_name_H-M   'P 1'
#
loop_
_entity.id
_entity.type
_entity.pdbx_description
1 polymer ?
#
loop_
_entity_poly.entity_id
_entity_poly.type
_entity_poly.pdbx_seq_one_letter_code
_entity_poly.pdbx_strand_id
1 'polypeptide(L)'
;AGGVFELAEIASGYNRTTRISPLHGAMMAAAVVNQGRWVEPTVVDWVLNDAGQPVYQNRAVYRDRVIDLETADVVRRLMQATVQSGTAHKEFQKHHGDRILSRLEIGGKTGSMGDGAAETRYDWFVGYAREPHGSGQLVFAVVVAHEEFIGTRAAAYAAMAIKEYFKGYFARLEKLAPPKS
;
A
#
# COMPACT_ATOMS: atom_id res chain seq x y z
N ALA A 1 -10.33 -15.75 -24.23
CA ALA A 1 -9.18 -16.45 -23.67
C ALA A 1 -7.96 -15.86 -24.35
N GLY A 2 -7.22 -15.01 -23.66
CA GLY A 2 -6.00 -14.42 -24.17
C GLY A 2 -4.93 -15.49 -24.35
N GLY A 3 -4.09 -15.34 -25.39
CA GLY A 3 -2.94 -16.20 -25.61
C GLY A 3 -1.87 -16.01 -24.53
N VAL A 4 -0.88 -16.91 -24.48
CA VAL A 4 0.25 -16.83 -23.54
C VAL A 4 0.97 -15.48 -23.64
N PHE A 5 1.00 -14.88 -24.83
CA PHE A 5 1.59 -13.57 -25.08
C PHE A 5 0.83 -12.43 -24.37
N GLU A 6 -0.51 -12.41 -24.46
CA GLU A 6 -1.33 -11.40 -23.75
C GLU A 6 -1.19 -11.53 -22.23
N LEU A 7 -1.09 -12.74 -21.71
CA LEU A 7 -0.83 -12.98 -20.29
C LEU A 7 0.53 -12.45 -19.88
N ALA A 8 1.56 -12.66 -20.69
CA ALA A 8 2.91 -12.13 -20.44
C ALA A 8 2.94 -10.59 -20.48
N GLU A 9 2.22 -9.96 -21.42
CA GLU A 9 2.08 -8.48 -21.46
C GLU A 9 1.40 -7.94 -20.20
N ILE A 10 0.30 -8.55 -19.76
CA ILE A 10 -0.39 -8.17 -18.52
C ILE A 10 0.53 -8.36 -17.32
N ALA A 11 1.20 -9.51 -17.21
CA ALA A 11 2.08 -9.83 -16.09
C ALA A 11 3.30 -8.91 -16.01
N SER A 12 3.82 -8.45 -17.15
CA SER A 12 4.95 -7.53 -17.20
C SER A 12 4.54 -6.05 -17.06
N GLY A 13 3.24 -5.75 -17.10
CA GLY A 13 2.73 -4.38 -17.10
C GLY A 13 2.89 -3.63 -18.43
N TYR A 14 3.21 -4.33 -19.52
CA TYR A 14 3.39 -3.76 -20.86
C TYR A 14 2.09 -3.68 -21.67
N ASN A 15 0.97 -4.00 -21.05
CA ASN A 15 -0.34 -3.97 -21.68
C ASN A 15 -0.93 -2.56 -21.69
N ARG A 16 -1.42 -2.10 -22.87
CA ARG A 16 -2.01 -0.76 -23.03
C ARG A 16 -3.52 -0.70 -22.80
N THR A 17 -4.18 -1.83 -22.69
CA THR A 17 -5.64 -1.92 -22.55
C THR A 17 -6.08 -2.08 -21.10
N THR A 18 -5.25 -2.71 -20.27
CA THR A 18 -5.54 -2.92 -18.85
C THR A 18 -5.37 -1.62 -18.08
N ARG A 19 -6.40 -1.21 -17.34
CA ARG A 19 -6.37 -0.03 -16.49
C ARG A 19 -6.70 -0.42 -15.06
N ILE A 20 -5.98 0.15 -14.10
CA ILE A 20 -6.25 -0.02 -12.67
C ILE A 20 -6.36 1.35 -12.00
N SER A 21 -7.19 1.44 -10.97
CA SER A 21 -7.21 2.61 -10.09
C SER A 21 -6.16 2.49 -9.00
N PRO A 22 -5.73 3.60 -8.37
CA PRO A 22 -4.90 3.55 -7.17
C PRO A 22 -5.53 2.70 -6.05
N LEU A 23 -6.85 2.77 -5.86
CA LEU A 23 -7.55 1.93 -4.90
C LEU A 23 -7.34 0.44 -5.20
N HIS A 24 -7.46 0.02 -6.46
CA HIS A 24 -7.21 -1.37 -6.84
C HIS A 24 -5.76 -1.79 -6.54
N GLY A 25 -4.79 -0.92 -6.83
CA GLY A 25 -3.39 -1.15 -6.47
C GLY A 25 -3.20 -1.36 -4.96
N ALA A 26 -3.82 -0.52 -4.13
CA ALA A 26 -3.78 -0.68 -2.67
C ALA A 26 -4.45 -2.00 -2.22
N MET A 27 -5.56 -2.42 -2.86
CA MET A 27 -6.22 -3.70 -2.58
C MET A 27 -5.35 -4.91 -2.94
N MET A 28 -4.55 -4.82 -4.02
CA MET A 28 -3.56 -5.86 -4.35
C MET A 28 -2.49 -5.97 -3.25
N ALA A 29 -1.97 -4.85 -2.75
CA ALA A 29 -1.06 -4.85 -1.61
C ALA A 29 -1.72 -5.40 -0.34
N ALA A 30 -3.02 -5.10 -0.11
CA ALA A 30 -3.79 -5.66 0.98
C ALA A 30 -3.87 -7.19 0.90
N ALA A 31 -4.12 -7.75 -0.28
CA ALA A 31 -4.14 -9.20 -0.47
C ALA A 31 -2.80 -9.84 -0.09
N VAL A 32 -1.67 -9.22 -0.43
CA VAL A 32 -0.34 -9.72 -0.06
C VAL A 32 -0.17 -9.77 1.45
N VAL A 33 -0.45 -8.69 2.18
CA VAL A 33 -0.25 -8.63 3.65
C VAL A 33 -1.31 -9.38 4.44
N ASN A 34 -2.48 -9.64 3.84
CA ASN A 34 -3.55 -10.44 4.42
C ASN A 34 -3.47 -11.92 4.00
N GLN A 35 -2.26 -12.42 3.75
CA GLN A 35 -2.03 -13.85 3.46
C GLN A 35 -2.79 -14.35 2.22
N GLY A 36 -2.88 -13.53 1.19
CA GLY A 36 -3.56 -13.84 -0.05
C GLY A 36 -5.07 -13.56 -0.06
N ARG A 37 -5.65 -13.14 1.05
CA ARG A 37 -7.09 -12.87 1.16
C ARG A 37 -7.44 -11.48 0.66
N TRP A 38 -8.44 -11.41 -0.21
CA TRP A 38 -8.98 -10.14 -0.68
C TRP A 38 -9.82 -9.46 0.41
N VAL A 39 -9.67 -8.16 0.56
CA VAL A 39 -10.45 -7.32 1.49
C VAL A 39 -11.34 -6.39 0.69
N GLU A 40 -12.62 -6.31 1.05
CA GLU A 40 -13.53 -5.35 0.43
C GLU A 40 -13.26 -3.94 0.98
N PRO A 41 -13.06 -2.95 0.09
CA PRO A 41 -12.88 -1.58 0.52
C PRO A 41 -14.23 -0.99 0.97
N THR A 42 -14.18 -0.15 1.99
CA THR A 42 -15.32 0.64 2.45
C THR A 42 -14.86 2.04 2.81
N VAL A 43 -15.76 3.00 2.69
CA VAL A 43 -15.55 4.39 3.11
C VAL A 43 -16.50 4.77 4.26
N VAL A 44 -17.29 3.80 4.74
CA VAL A 44 -18.24 4.02 5.84
C VAL A 44 -17.80 3.20 7.04
N ASP A 45 -17.34 3.84 8.09
CA ASP A 45 -16.96 3.17 9.33
C ASP A 45 -18.16 2.98 10.26
N TRP A 46 -19.03 3.99 10.36
CA TRP A 46 -20.16 4.01 11.25
C TRP A 46 -21.36 4.69 10.60
N VAL A 47 -22.56 4.22 10.94
CA VAL A 47 -23.81 4.96 10.73
C VAL A 47 -24.48 5.08 12.09
N LEU A 48 -24.83 6.31 12.47
CA LEU A 48 -25.51 6.59 13.72
C LEU A 48 -26.97 7.00 13.42
N ASN A 49 -27.90 6.67 14.32
CA ASN A 49 -29.26 7.21 14.27
C ASN A 49 -29.29 8.62 14.87
N ASP A 50 -30.48 9.26 14.86
CA ASP A 50 -30.71 10.63 15.40
C ASP A 50 -30.41 10.75 16.90
N ALA A 51 -30.41 9.64 17.63
CA ALA A 51 -30.04 9.57 19.04
C ALA A 51 -28.55 9.34 19.28
N GLY A 52 -27.71 9.33 18.20
CA GLY A 52 -26.26 9.09 18.26
C GLY A 52 -25.87 7.63 18.52
N GLN A 53 -26.79 6.69 18.40
CA GLN A 53 -26.51 5.27 18.60
C GLN A 53 -26.05 4.63 17.29
N PRO A 54 -25.03 3.74 17.31
CA PRO A 54 -24.56 3.08 16.11
C PRO A 54 -25.61 2.07 15.60
N VAL A 55 -26.10 2.28 14.38
CA VAL A 55 -26.97 1.35 13.64
C VAL A 55 -26.20 0.50 12.64
N TYR A 56 -24.99 0.93 12.29
CA TYR A 56 -24.04 0.18 11.48
C TYR A 56 -22.63 0.45 11.97
N GLN A 57 -21.84 -0.60 12.06
CA GLN A 57 -20.39 -0.52 12.27
C GLN A 57 -19.70 -1.37 11.22
N ASN A 58 -18.77 -0.78 10.50
CA ASN A 58 -17.98 -1.51 9.52
C ASN A 58 -17.17 -2.61 10.21
N ARG A 59 -17.15 -3.77 9.56
CA ARG A 59 -16.23 -4.86 9.87
C ARG A 59 -15.55 -5.26 8.58
N ALA A 60 -14.23 -5.44 8.63
CA ALA A 60 -13.47 -5.88 7.46
C ALA A 60 -14.05 -7.19 6.91
N VAL A 61 -14.48 -7.15 5.65
CA VAL A 61 -15.00 -8.32 4.94
C VAL A 61 -13.85 -8.93 4.13
N TYR A 62 -13.44 -10.13 4.53
CA TYR A 62 -12.42 -10.90 3.84
C TYR A 62 -13.10 -11.91 2.91
N ARG A 63 -12.73 -11.87 1.64
CA ARG A 63 -13.11 -12.88 0.63
C ARG A 63 -12.12 -14.03 0.62
N ASP A 64 -12.37 -15.01 -0.24
CA ASP A 64 -11.46 -16.11 -0.46
C ASP A 64 -10.07 -15.64 -0.90
N ARG A 65 -9.08 -16.54 -0.78
CA ARG A 65 -7.74 -16.24 -1.24
C ARG A 65 -7.71 -16.10 -2.76
N VAL A 66 -7.18 -14.98 -3.23
CA VAL A 66 -6.91 -14.70 -4.66
C VAL A 66 -5.50 -15.15 -5.06
N ILE A 67 -4.60 -15.33 -4.08
CA ILE A 67 -3.29 -15.96 -4.19
C ILE A 67 -3.07 -16.87 -2.98
N ASP A 68 -2.32 -17.95 -3.12
CA ASP A 68 -2.01 -18.84 -2.01
C ASP A 68 -1.09 -18.19 -0.96
N LEU A 69 -1.01 -18.81 0.22
CA LEU A 69 -0.26 -18.28 1.35
C LEU A 69 1.24 -18.17 1.07
N GLU A 70 1.82 -19.17 0.41
CA GLU A 70 3.23 -19.22 0.11
C GLU A 70 3.62 -18.12 -0.90
N THR A 71 2.85 -17.99 -1.97
CA THR A 71 3.00 -16.91 -2.96
C THR A 71 2.87 -15.53 -2.30
N ALA A 72 1.88 -15.34 -1.43
CA ALA A 72 1.71 -14.07 -0.71
C ALA A 72 2.94 -13.73 0.14
N ASP A 73 3.52 -14.70 0.85
CA ASP A 73 4.72 -14.49 1.66
C ASP A 73 5.96 -14.20 0.81
N VAL A 74 6.13 -14.90 -0.30
CA VAL A 74 7.23 -14.62 -1.25
C VAL A 74 7.12 -13.21 -1.81
N VAL A 75 5.93 -12.82 -2.29
CA VAL A 75 5.71 -11.47 -2.84
C VAL A 75 5.93 -10.41 -1.77
N ARG A 76 5.48 -10.63 -0.54
CA ARG A 76 5.70 -9.72 0.59
C ARG A 76 7.21 -9.48 0.82
N ARG A 77 8.03 -10.54 0.84
CA ARG A 77 9.49 -10.44 0.98
C ARG A 77 10.15 -9.70 -0.19
N LEU A 78 9.70 -9.94 -1.42
CA LEU A 78 10.17 -9.20 -2.59
C LEU A 78 9.82 -7.72 -2.51
N MET A 79 8.63 -7.39 -2.02
CA MET A 79 8.23 -6.00 -1.78
C MET A 79 9.08 -5.32 -0.69
N GLN A 80 9.48 -6.06 0.36
CA GLN A 80 10.44 -5.55 1.36
C GLN A 80 11.81 -5.28 0.73
N ALA A 81 12.32 -6.20 -0.07
CA ALA A 81 13.60 -6.02 -0.75
C ALA A 81 13.61 -4.77 -1.65
N THR A 82 12.49 -4.40 -2.28
CA THR A 82 12.35 -3.17 -3.06
C THR A 82 12.66 -1.91 -2.22
N VAL A 83 12.26 -1.91 -0.95
CA VAL A 83 12.49 -0.80 -0.01
C VAL A 83 13.88 -0.89 0.63
N GLN A 84 14.33 -2.08 0.99
CA GLN A 84 15.58 -2.29 1.73
C GLN A 84 16.84 -2.11 0.87
N SER A 85 16.80 -2.55 -0.38
CA SER A 85 17.97 -2.55 -1.28
C SER A 85 17.62 -2.32 -2.76
N GLY A 86 16.33 -2.22 -3.10
CA GLY A 86 15.85 -2.11 -4.47
C GLY A 86 15.53 -0.69 -4.92
N THR A 87 14.60 -0.58 -5.86
CA THR A 87 14.27 0.66 -6.58
C THR A 87 13.70 1.79 -5.72
N ALA A 88 13.14 1.49 -4.55
CA ALA A 88 12.64 2.49 -3.59
C ALA A 88 13.66 2.80 -2.47
N HIS A 89 14.77 2.07 -2.38
CA HIS A 89 15.74 2.18 -1.29
C HIS A 89 16.20 3.62 -1.03
N LYS A 90 16.58 4.33 -2.07
CA LYS A 90 17.08 5.71 -1.97
C LYS A 90 16.10 6.65 -1.26
N GLU A 91 14.79 6.49 -1.48
CA GLU A 91 13.79 7.36 -0.88
C GLU A 91 13.57 7.02 0.60
N PHE A 92 13.60 5.74 0.96
CA PHE A 92 13.45 5.30 2.35
C PHE A 92 14.73 5.45 3.17
N GLN A 93 15.91 5.34 2.55
CA GLN A 93 17.21 5.56 3.22
C GLN A 93 17.34 6.98 3.80
N LYS A 94 16.74 7.98 3.17
CA LYS A 94 16.68 9.36 3.69
C LYS A 94 16.03 9.46 5.08
N HIS A 95 15.26 8.46 5.45
CA HIS A 95 14.58 8.35 6.74
C HIS A 95 15.24 7.34 7.68
N HIS A 96 16.49 6.94 7.40
CA HIS A 96 17.24 6.03 8.28
C HIS A 96 17.35 6.63 9.69
N GLY A 97 16.98 5.86 10.72
CA GLY A 97 16.92 6.33 12.10
C GLY A 97 15.63 7.11 12.47
N ASP A 98 14.69 7.28 11.54
CA ASP A 98 13.38 7.86 11.89
C ASP A 98 12.65 6.98 12.90
N ARG A 99 12.21 7.59 14.03
CA ARG A 99 11.60 6.88 15.17
C ARG A 99 10.29 6.18 14.85
N ILE A 100 9.58 6.60 13.80
CA ILE A 100 8.32 5.99 13.37
C ILE A 100 8.60 4.88 12.38
N LEU A 101 9.29 5.20 11.29
CA LEU A 101 9.52 4.26 10.18
C LEU A 101 10.39 3.06 10.58
N SER A 102 11.33 3.24 11.52
CA SER A 102 12.18 2.16 12.04
C SER A 102 11.42 1.08 12.83
N ARG A 103 10.18 1.36 13.25
CA ARG A 103 9.31 0.41 13.96
C ARG A 103 8.48 -0.46 13.02
N LEU A 104 8.55 -0.21 11.73
CA LEU A 104 7.63 -0.77 10.74
C LEU A 104 8.35 -1.72 9.79
N GLU A 105 7.66 -2.77 9.41
CA GLU A 105 7.93 -3.53 8.21
C GLU A 105 7.28 -2.80 7.03
N ILE A 106 8.08 -2.36 6.06
CA ILE A 106 7.61 -1.62 4.89
C ILE A 106 8.01 -2.38 3.64
N GLY A 107 7.06 -2.54 2.74
CA GLY A 107 7.30 -3.13 1.43
C GLY A 107 6.48 -2.45 0.34
N GLY A 108 6.96 -2.52 -0.88
CA GLY A 108 6.25 -1.93 -2.01
C GLY A 108 6.83 -2.30 -3.36
N LYS A 109 6.17 -1.86 -4.41
CA LYS A 109 6.60 -2.01 -5.81
C LYS A 109 6.51 -0.66 -6.51
N THR A 110 7.59 -0.24 -7.11
CA THR A 110 7.64 0.92 -8.00
C THR A 110 7.09 0.57 -9.37
N GLY A 111 6.44 1.50 -10.01
CA GLY A 111 6.00 1.40 -11.40
C GLY A 111 6.22 2.73 -12.11
N SER A 112 6.53 2.68 -13.39
CA SER A 112 6.59 3.87 -14.24
C SER A 112 5.83 3.55 -15.50
N MET A 113 4.82 4.37 -15.81
CA MET A 113 4.00 4.20 -16.99
C MET A 113 3.97 5.54 -17.75
N GLY A 114 4.05 5.46 -19.08
CA GLY A 114 3.86 6.60 -19.96
C GLY A 114 2.61 6.39 -20.79
N ASP A 115 1.93 7.46 -21.08
CA ASP A 115 0.78 7.46 -21.97
C ASP A 115 1.24 7.52 -23.43
N GLY A 116 2.11 6.82 -23.94
CA GLY A 116 2.59 6.67 -25.31
C GLY A 116 2.26 7.74 -26.37
N ALA A 117 1.23 8.52 -26.18
CA ALA A 117 0.77 9.63 -27.03
C ALA A 117 0.71 10.98 -26.30
N ALA A 118 0.55 10.97 -24.97
CA ALA A 118 0.63 12.17 -24.14
C ALA A 118 2.02 12.26 -23.49
N GLU A 119 2.50 13.48 -23.29
CA GLU A 119 3.78 13.75 -22.62
C GLU A 119 3.74 13.37 -21.14
N THR A 120 2.56 13.02 -20.61
CA THR A 120 2.36 12.69 -19.20
C THR A 120 2.87 11.30 -18.89
N ARG A 121 3.68 11.21 -17.84
CA ARG A 121 4.20 9.98 -17.23
C ARG A 121 3.66 9.83 -15.83
N TYR A 122 3.52 8.59 -15.39
CA TYR A 122 3.00 8.26 -14.06
C TYR A 122 4.03 7.44 -13.29
N ASP A 123 4.50 7.98 -12.17
CA ASP A 123 5.34 7.27 -11.23
C ASP A 123 4.44 6.67 -10.14
N TRP A 124 4.52 5.35 -9.96
CA TRP A 124 3.69 4.60 -9.02
C TRP A 124 4.53 4.04 -7.89
N PHE A 125 3.96 4.02 -6.71
CA PHE A 125 4.44 3.19 -5.61
C PHE A 125 3.26 2.59 -4.87
N VAL A 126 3.13 1.26 -4.94
CA VAL A 126 2.06 0.48 -4.30
C VAL A 126 2.70 -0.36 -3.21
N GLY A 127 2.12 -0.37 -2.01
CA GLY A 127 2.76 -1.08 -0.93
C GLY A 127 1.97 -1.12 0.36
N TYR A 128 2.71 -1.48 1.40
CA TYR A 128 2.20 -1.60 2.75
C TYR A 128 3.23 -1.14 3.78
N ALA A 129 2.72 -0.80 4.96
CA ALA A 129 3.50 -0.62 6.17
C ALA A 129 2.74 -1.26 7.33
N ARG A 130 3.43 -2.01 8.19
CA ARG A 130 2.81 -2.68 9.33
C ARG A 130 3.75 -2.75 10.53
N GLU A 131 3.18 -2.87 11.72
CA GLU A 131 3.94 -3.26 12.89
C GLU A 131 4.26 -4.77 12.82
N PRO A 132 5.52 -5.20 13.04
CA PRO A 132 5.87 -6.62 13.06
C PRO A 132 5.16 -7.42 14.15
N HIS A 133 4.89 -6.79 15.30
CA HIS A 133 4.33 -7.42 16.50
C HIS A 133 3.08 -6.69 17.03
N GLY A 134 2.49 -5.81 16.23
CA GLY A 134 1.29 -5.04 16.58
C GLY A 134 0.15 -5.27 15.59
N SER A 135 -0.92 -4.51 15.77
CA SER A 135 -2.09 -4.55 14.89
C SER A 135 -2.13 -3.42 13.85
N GLY A 136 -1.19 -2.47 13.93
CA GLY A 136 -1.13 -1.35 13.00
C GLY A 136 -0.72 -1.81 11.61
N GLN A 137 -1.60 -1.58 10.64
CA GLN A 137 -1.36 -1.91 9.23
C GLN A 137 -1.95 -0.83 8.34
N LEU A 138 -1.18 -0.44 7.33
CA LEU A 138 -1.57 0.49 6.28
C LEU A 138 -1.20 -0.12 4.94
N VAL A 139 -2.13 -0.11 3.99
CA VAL A 139 -1.85 -0.37 2.57
C VAL A 139 -2.06 0.91 1.79
N PHE A 140 -1.31 1.11 0.73
CA PHE A 140 -1.36 2.36 -0.01
C PHE A 140 -1.02 2.16 -1.49
N ALA A 141 -1.49 3.11 -2.30
CA ALA A 141 -0.99 3.33 -3.66
C ALA A 141 -0.83 4.83 -3.87
N VAL A 142 0.36 5.23 -4.25
CA VAL A 142 0.70 6.62 -4.58
C VAL A 142 1.01 6.71 -6.06
N VAL A 143 0.42 7.70 -6.71
CA VAL A 143 0.63 7.99 -8.14
C VAL A 143 1.01 9.46 -8.28
N VAL A 144 2.11 9.71 -8.96
CA VAL A 144 2.58 11.05 -9.29
C VAL A 144 2.58 11.21 -10.81
N ALA A 145 1.74 12.11 -11.31
CA ALA A 145 1.77 12.49 -12.72
C ALA A 145 2.85 13.56 -12.91
N HIS A 146 3.63 13.43 -13.96
CA HIS A 146 4.66 14.40 -14.34
C HIS A 146 4.87 14.38 -15.86
N GLU A 147 5.45 15.44 -16.40
CA GLU A 147 5.88 15.54 -17.79
C GLU A 147 7.35 15.08 -17.93
N GLU A 148 8.22 15.90 -18.49
CA GLU A 148 9.64 15.55 -18.66
C GLU A 148 10.38 15.38 -17.33
N PHE A 149 10.07 16.22 -16.34
CA PHE A 149 10.76 16.25 -15.07
C PHE A 149 9.91 15.72 -13.92
N ILE A 150 10.44 14.73 -13.19
CA ILE A 150 9.86 14.27 -11.93
C ILE A 150 10.57 14.95 -10.77
N GLY A 151 9.85 15.75 -9.97
CA GLY A 151 10.39 16.38 -8.78
C GLY A 151 10.51 15.36 -7.64
N THR A 152 9.40 15.01 -7.03
CA THR A 152 9.33 14.04 -5.91
C THR A 152 8.73 12.73 -6.36
N ARG A 153 9.42 11.62 -6.10
CA ARG A 153 8.98 10.26 -6.45
C ARG A 153 7.78 9.82 -5.62
N ALA A 154 6.94 8.96 -6.19
CA ALA A 154 5.81 8.36 -5.48
C ALA A 154 6.24 7.64 -4.18
N ALA A 155 7.40 6.98 -4.19
CA ALA A 155 7.95 6.33 -3.00
C ALA A 155 8.30 7.32 -1.87
N ALA A 156 8.73 8.54 -2.19
CA ALA A 156 9.00 9.58 -1.20
C ALA A 156 7.70 10.11 -0.56
N TYR A 157 6.66 10.33 -1.36
CA TYR A 157 5.33 10.69 -0.84
C TYR A 157 4.76 9.58 0.04
N ALA A 158 4.95 8.31 -0.36
CA ALA A 158 4.54 7.18 0.46
C ALA A 158 5.24 7.17 1.82
N ALA A 159 6.55 7.40 1.87
CA ALA A 159 7.30 7.47 3.13
C ALA A 159 6.76 8.57 4.06
N MET A 160 6.43 9.75 3.52
CA MET A 160 5.81 10.83 4.27
C MET A 160 4.42 10.46 4.81
N ALA A 161 3.58 9.87 3.96
CA ALA A 161 2.23 9.44 4.34
C ALA A 161 2.25 8.34 5.41
N ILE A 162 3.10 7.33 5.26
CA ILE A 162 3.30 6.27 6.26
C ILE A 162 3.70 6.86 7.60
N LYS A 163 4.68 7.76 7.60
CA LYS A 163 5.18 8.41 8.81
C LYS A 163 4.06 9.18 9.53
N GLU A 164 3.29 9.98 8.82
CA GLU A 164 2.23 10.78 9.43
C GLU A 164 1.08 9.91 9.94
N TYR A 165 0.68 8.87 9.20
CA TYR A 165 -0.32 7.90 9.64
C TYR A 165 0.10 7.22 10.95
N PHE A 166 1.31 6.64 10.99
CA PHE A 166 1.77 5.89 12.17
C PHE A 166 2.13 6.77 13.35
N LYS A 167 2.54 8.01 13.14
CA LYS A 167 2.67 9.01 14.20
C LYS A 167 1.33 9.21 14.93
N GLY A 168 0.24 9.41 14.19
CA GLY A 168 -1.10 9.50 14.76
C GLY A 168 -1.59 8.20 15.41
N TYR A 169 -1.27 7.06 14.79
CA TYR A 169 -1.61 5.74 15.32
C TYR A 169 -0.91 5.48 16.66
N PHE A 170 0.39 5.65 16.76
CA PHE A 170 1.14 5.44 18.00
C PHE A 170 0.75 6.41 19.11
N ALA A 171 0.49 7.69 18.77
CA ALA A 171 -0.01 8.66 19.75
C ALA A 171 -1.37 8.26 20.34
N ARG A 172 -2.24 7.62 19.56
CA ARG A 172 -3.51 7.07 20.08
C ARG A 172 -3.27 5.88 21.00
N LEU A 173 -2.38 4.96 20.65
CA LEU A 173 -2.04 3.82 21.51
C LEU A 173 -1.46 4.25 22.86
N GLU A 174 -0.58 5.25 22.87
CA GLU A 174 0.00 5.80 24.10
C GLU A 174 -1.06 6.40 25.04
N LYS A 175 -2.09 7.04 24.48
CA LYS A 175 -3.21 7.58 25.27
C LYS A 175 -4.14 6.50 25.85
N LEU A 176 -4.19 5.32 25.22
CA LEU A 176 -5.01 4.17 25.67
C LEU A 176 -4.25 3.26 26.63
N ALA A 177 -2.91 3.40 26.70
CA ALA A 177 -2.11 2.61 27.63
C ALA A 177 -2.38 3.03 29.08
N PRO A 178 -2.48 2.08 30.04
CA PRO A 178 -2.62 2.43 31.44
C PRO A 178 -1.38 3.23 31.91
N PRO A 179 -1.52 4.14 32.88
CA PRO A 179 -0.41 4.90 33.41
C PRO A 179 0.68 3.95 33.89
N LYS A 180 1.92 4.22 33.50
CA LYS A 180 3.07 3.44 33.98
C LYS A 180 3.16 3.64 35.50
N SER A 181 2.97 2.54 36.23
CA SER A 181 3.18 2.48 37.69
C SER A 181 4.66 2.68 38.05
#